data_ad44cd81565f1915e9468c50ce8b71b0
#
_entry.id   ad44cd81565f1915e9468c50ce8b71b0
#
_cell.length_a   1.000
_cell.length_b   1.000
_cell.length_c   1.000
_cell.angle_alpha   90.00
_cell.angle_beta   90.00
_cell.angle_gamma   90.00
#
_symmetry.space_group_name_H-M   'P 1'
#
loop_
_entity.id
_entity.type
_entity.pdbx_description
1 polymer ?
#
loop_
_entity_poly.entity_id
_entity_poly.type
_entity_poly.pdbx_seq_one_letter_code
_entity_poly.pdbx_strand_id
1 'polypeptide(L)'
;MGMTAPIPSPSARPEVERLRGYSAPLEGRRGLLRLDFNENTIGPSPAVAEALRAFPADQIAVYPEYDGLREAVIANLQASPAGLAYPLSIEQVGLFNGVDAAIHAVIHAYGAPGDTLLTTSPTFGYYAPCAGMQGMVVEAVPHVLPGFRFPLQQIRDALERRPRVLMLCNPNNPTGTRLSVEHVLELAASAPDTLVVVDELYEAFTGDSVLPTVDFGLHSNLLVLRSLAKTSGLAGLRIGFAFGHADVVDRVCRVTGPYDVNSLAVTAAFAALSDQAYTDHYVA
;
A
#
# COMPACT_ATOMS: atom_id res chain seq x y z
N MET A 1 4.15 -50.69 -25.98
CA MET A 1 3.76 -49.68 -24.99
C MET A 1 3.50 -48.39 -25.74
N GLY A 2 2.22 -48.05 -25.95
CA GLY A 2 1.87 -46.80 -26.62
C GLY A 2 2.22 -45.62 -25.72
N MET A 3 3.02 -44.71 -26.24
CA MET A 3 3.23 -43.40 -25.55
C MET A 3 1.90 -42.65 -25.56
N THR A 4 1.28 -42.52 -24.39
CA THR A 4 0.15 -41.61 -24.23
C THR A 4 0.66 -40.19 -24.42
N ALA A 5 0.06 -39.46 -25.34
CA ALA A 5 0.36 -38.04 -25.52
C ALA A 5 0.19 -37.29 -24.22
N PRO A 6 1.05 -36.32 -23.89
CA PRO A 6 0.90 -35.55 -22.63
C PRO A 6 -0.44 -34.83 -22.64
N ILE A 7 -1.15 -34.91 -21.54
CA ILE A 7 -2.39 -34.17 -21.33
C ILE A 7 -2.01 -32.68 -21.18
N PRO A 8 -2.56 -31.74 -21.96
CA PRO A 8 -2.25 -30.34 -21.85
C PRO A 8 -2.70 -29.78 -20.49
N SER A 9 -1.93 -28.87 -19.93
CA SER A 9 -2.32 -28.16 -18.70
C SER A 9 -3.60 -27.34 -18.91
N PRO A 10 -4.47 -27.20 -17.90
CA PRO A 10 -5.62 -26.32 -17.99
C PRO A 10 -5.19 -24.86 -18.20
N SER A 11 -5.91 -24.14 -19.04
CA SER A 11 -5.71 -22.70 -19.22
C SER A 11 -6.26 -21.92 -18.01
N ALA A 12 -5.61 -20.80 -17.66
CA ALA A 12 -6.16 -19.85 -16.70
C ALA A 12 -7.29 -19.03 -17.37
N ARG A 13 -7.90 -18.14 -16.59
CA ARG A 13 -8.87 -17.20 -17.15
C ARG A 13 -8.20 -16.24 -18.15
N PRO A 14 -8.92 -15.75 -19.19
CA PRO A 14 -8.31 -15.00 -20.30
C PRO A 14 -7.53 -13.74 -19.86
N GLU A 15 -7.95 -13.08 -18.78
CA GLU A 15 -7.29 -11.91 -18.23
C GLU A 15 -5.87 -12.24 -17.75
N VAL A 16 -5.72 -13.40 -17.10
CA VAL A 16 -4.43 -13.89 -16.58
C VAL A 16 -3.53 -14.38 -17.72
N GLU A 17 -4.08 -15.09 -18.70
CA GLU A 17 -3.31 -15.57 -19.87
C GLU A 17 -2.67 -14.42 -20.67
N ARG A 18 -3.29 -13.24 -20.69
CA ARG A 18 -2.79 -12.06 -21.39
C ARG A 18 -1.74 -11.28 -20.60
N LEU A 19 -1.63 -11.53 -19.30
CA LEU A 19 -0.68 -10.79 -18.45
C LEU A 19 0.75 -11.29 -18.68
N ARG A 20 1.66 -10.33 -18.70
CA ARG A 20 3.08 -10.62 -18.43
C ARG A 20 3.30 -10.50 -16.93
N GLY A 21 3.88 -11.52 -16.30
CA GLY A 21 4.24 -11.48 -14.90
C GLY A 21 5.10 -10.24 -14.61
N TYR A 22 4.82 -9.55 -13.50
CA TYR A 22 5.71 -8.50 -13.01
C TYR A 22 7.05 -9.15 -12.65
N SER A 23 8.10 -8.76 -13.36
CA SER A 23 9.44 -9.28 -13.11
C SER A 23 10.33 -8.16 -12.58
N ALA A 24 10.82 -8.35 -11.36
CA ALA A 24 11.87 -7.51 -10.78
C ALA A 24 13.14 -8.36 -10.62
N PRO A 25 14.35 -7.81 -10.78
CA PRO A 25 15.60 -8.53 -10.56
C PRO A 25 15.77 -8.81 -9.07
N LEU A 26 15.18 -9.90 -8.56
CA LEU A 26 15.16 -10.23 -7.13
C LEU A 26 16.45 -10.92 -6.67
N GLU A 27 17.22 -11.52 -7.59
CA GLU A 27 18.38 -12.33 -7.27
C GLU A 27 19.70 -11.62 -7.63
N GLY A 28 20.80 -12.08 -7.03
CA GLY A 28 22.16 -11.59 -7.31
C GLY A 28 22.48 -10.20 -6.77
N ARG A 29 21.61 -9.59 -5.96
CA ARG A 29 21.70 -8.20 -5.49
C ARG A 29 22.54 -8.00 -4.22
N ARG A 30 22.90 -9.09 -3.50
CA ARG A 30 23.50 -8.99 -2.15
C ARG A 30 24.87 -8.31 -2.12
N GLY A 31 25.64 -8.37 -3.18
CA GLY A 31 26.96 -7.75 -3.29
C GLY A 31 26.97 -6.40 -4.01
N LEU A 32 25.80 -5.87 -4.37
CA LEU A 32 25.65 -4.64 -5.14
C LEU A 32 25.12 -3.49 -4.27
N LEU A 33 25.42 -2.26 -4.65
CA LEU A 33 24.75 -1.07 -4.14
C LEU A 33 23.31 -1.08 -4.67
N ARG A 34 22.33 -1.24 -3.77
CA ARG A 34 20.92 -1.40 -4.10
C ARG A 34 20.22 -0.04 -4.12
N LEU A 35 20.01 0.50 -5.33
CA LEU A 35 19.31 1.78 -5.57
C LEU A 35 18.07 1.62 -6.43
N ASP A 36 17.60 0.39 -6.63
CA ASP A 36 16.55 0.03 -7.57
C ASP A 36 15.16 -0.13 -6.93
N PHE A 37 15.07 -0.51 -5.64
CA PHE A 37 13.79 -0.74 -4.94
C PHE A 37 13.49 0.26 -3.82
N ASN A 38 14.26 1.32 -3.70
CA ASN A 38 14.12 2.32 -2.64
C ASN A 38 14.12 1.68 -1.23
N GLU A 39 14.96 0.66 -1.04
CA GLU A 39 15.12 0.00 0.27
C GLU A 39 15.89 0.89 1.24
N ASN A 40 15.58 0.80 2.52
CA ASN A 40 16.42 1.37 3.56
C ASN A 40 17.72 0.56 3.66
N THR A 41 18.84 1.15 3.21
CA THR A 41 20.14 0.48 3.15
C THR A 41 20.90 0.49 4.47
N ILE A 42 20.45 1.27 5.47
CA ILE A 42 21.01 1.26 6.83
C ILE A 42 20.43 0.09 7.63
N GLY A 43 19.16 -0.26 7.38
CA GLY A 43 18.45 -1.34 8.04
C GLY A 43 17.49 -0.87 9.13
N PRO A 44 16.83 -1.81 9.84
CA PRO A 44 15.91 -1.49 10.92
C PRO A 44 16.63 -1.02 12.18
N SER A 45 15.87 -0.44 13.11
CA SER A 45 16.43 -0.02 14.40
C SER A 45 17.01 -1.21 15.20
N PRO A 46 18.00 -0.96 16.09
CA PRO A 46 18.51 -2.00 16.99
C PRO A 46 17.42 -2.68 17.82
N ALA A 47 16.36 -1.94 18.21
CA ALA A 47 15.22 -2.47 18.96
C ALA A 47 14.48 -3.55 18.16
N VAL A 48 14.30 -3.37 16.85
CA VAL A 48 13.72 -4.39 15.97
C VAL A 48 14.60 -5.63 15.92
N ALA A 49 15.90 -5.45 15.75
CA ALA A 49 16.84 -6.57 15.68
C ALA A 49 16.88 -7.37 16.98
N GLU A 50 16.76 -6.70 18.12
CA GLU A 50 16.70 -7.34 19.44
C GLU A 50 15.37 -8.10 19.63
N ALA A 51 14.24 -7.47 19.32
CA ALA A 51 12.92 -8.10 19.41
C ALA A 51 12.84 -9.38 18.56
N LEU A 52 13.40 -9.36 17.35
CA LEU A 52 13.44 -10.53 16.48
C LEU A 52 14.36 -11.65 17.03
N ARG A 53 15.50 -11.29 17.65
CA ARG A 53 16.37 -12.30 18.31
C ARG A 53 15.70 -12.93 19.54
N ALA A 54 14.90 -12.14 20.26
CA ALA A 54 14.19 -12.59 21.44
C ALA A 54 12.88 -13.36 21.13
N PHE A 55 12.48 -13.41 19.85
CA PHE A 55 11.23 -14.08 19.46
C PHE A 55 11.29 -15.56 19.82
N PRO A 56 10.30 -16.09 20.60
CA PRO A 56 10.32 -17.46 21.07
C PRO A 56 10.16 -18.45 19.91
N ALA A 57 11.01 -19.48 19.87
CA ALA A 57 11.01 -20.46 18.77
C ALA A 57 9.70 -21.24 18.64
N ASP A 58 9.00 -21.51 19.74
CA ASP A 58 7.70 -22.18 19.77
C ASP A 58 6.58 -21.33 19.15
N GLN A 59 6.70 -20.00 19.21
CA GLN A 59 5.75 -19.09 18.56
C GLN A 59 5.82 -19.12 17.03
N ILE A 60 6.88 -19.67 16.44
CA ILE A 60 6.95 -19.90 14.98
C ILE A 60 5.91 -20.93 14.52
N ALA A 61 5.55 -21.88 15.40
CA ALA A 61 4.59 -22.93 15.10
C ALA A 61 3.11 -22.51 15.33
N VAL A 62 2.88 -21.29 15.80
CA VAL A 62 1.55 -20.77 16.14
C VAL A 62 1.14 -19.70 15.11
N TYR A 63 -0.15 -19.66 14.77
CA TYR A 63 -0.67 -18.58 13.93
C TYR A 63 -0.49 -17.22 14.60
N PRO A 64 -0.27 -16.14 13.79
CA PRO A 64 -0.04 -14.80 14.33
C PRO A 64 -1.25 -14.27 15.10
N GLU A 65 -0.96 -13.56 16.17
CA GLU A 65 -1.93 -12.74 16.91
C GLU A 65 -1.65 -11.26 16.62
N TYR A 66 -2.71 -10.47 16.50
CA TYR A 66 -2.64 -9.06 16.11
C TYR A 66 -3.07 -8.10 17.23
N ASP A 67 -3.26 -8.64 18.45
CA ASP A 67 -3.75 -7.89 19.61
C ASP A 67 -2.82 -6.71 19.92
N GLY A 68 -3.41 -5.52 20.03
CA GLY A 68 -2.69 -4.28 20.32
C GLY A 68 -1.94 -3.65 19.15
N LEU A 69 -1.79 -4.32 17.99
CA LEU A 69 -1.02 -3.76 16.87
C LEU A 69 -1.72 -2.56 16.22
N ARG A 70 -3.04 -2.61 16.05
CA ARG A 70 -3.81 -1.48 15.51
C ARG A 70 -3.75 -0.28 16.44
N GLU A 71 -3.88 -0.53 17.73
CA GLU A 71 -3.76 0.49 18.79
C GLU A 71 -2.36 1.12 18.80
N ALA A 72 -1.30 0.31 18.65
CA ALA A 72 0.08 0.81 18.57
C ALA A 72 0.31 1.69 17.33
N VAL A 73 -0.26 1.33 16.18
CA VAL A 73 -0.21 2.13 14.96
C VAL A 73 -0.95 3.47 15.16
N ILE A 74 -2.15 3.44 15.73
CA ILE A 74 -2.92 4.65 16.01
C ILE A 74 -2.17 5.55 17.01
N ALA A 75 -1.62 4.98 18.08
CA ALA A 75 -0.85 5.71 19.08
C ALA A 75 0.41 6.36 18.48
N ASN A 76 1.12 5.66 17.59
CA ASN A 76 2.27 6.21 16.89
C ASN A 76 1.87 7.39 15.98
N LEU A 77 0.79 7.28 15.22
CA LEU A 77 0.26 8.38 14.39
C LEU A 77 -0.16 9.57 15.26
N GLN A 78 -0.84 9.35 16.38
CA GLN A 78 -1.28 10.39 17.30
C GLN A 78 -0.09 11.11 17.98
N ALA A 79 0.99 10.39 18.27
CA ALA A 79 2.21 10.92 18.86
C ALA A 79 3.11 11.68 17.86
N SER A 80 2.85 11.57 16.56
CA SER A 80 3.59 12.30 15.54
C SER A 80 3.41 13.82 15.71
N PRO A 81 4.35 14.66 15.24
CA PRO A 81 4.25 16.12 15.38
C PRO A 81 2.96 16.72 14.79
N ALA A 82 2.41 16.12 13.75
CA ALA A 82 1.14 16.54 13.14
C ALA A 82 -0.09 16.01 13.90
N GLY A 83 0.06 14.88 14.63
CA GLY A 83 -1.03 14.22 15.34
C GLY A 83 -2.17 13.76 14.41
N LEU A 84 -3.34 13.56 14.99
CA LEU A 84 -4.57 13.25 14.28
C LEU A 84 -5.66 14.24 14.76
N ALA A 85 -6.20 15.05 13.86
CA ALA A 85 -7.31 15.96 14.16
C ALA A 85 -8.61 15.18 14.46
N TYR A 86 -8.76 14.02 13.83
CA TYR A 86 -9.90 13.11 14.02
C TYR A 86 -9.38 11.78 14.53
N PRO A 87 -9.80 11.32 15.74
CA PRO A 87 -9.36 10.06 16.31
C PRO A 87 -9.74 8.87 15.40
N LEU A 88 -8.80 7.94 15.23
CA LEU A 88 -9.06 6.67 14.53
C LEU A 88 -9.53 5.61 15.52
N SER A 89 -10.47 4.76 15.09
CA SER A 89 -10.80 3.51 15.76
C SER A 89 -10.02 2.34 15.15
N ILE A 90 -9.96 1.21 15.84
CA ILE A 90 -9.27 0.02 15.35
C ILE A 90 -9.91 -0.57 14.09
N GLU A 91 -11.23 -0.38 13.91
CA GLU A 91 -11.97 -0.80 12.71
C GLU A 91 -11.59 -0.01 11.47
N GLN A 92 -10.97 1.15 11.66
CA GLN A 92 -10.47 2.01 10.58
C GLN A 92 -9.03 1.66 10.15
N VAL A 93 -8.43 0.62 10.76
CA VAL A 93 -7.06 0.17 10.46
C VAL A 93 -7.04 -1.27 9.96
N GLY A 94 -6.68 -1.48 8.71
CA GLY A 94 -6.44 -2.79 8.10
C GLY A 94 -4.97 -3.18 8.17
N LEU A 95 -4.70 -4.48 8.37
CA LEU A 95 -3.35 -5.07 8.41
C LEU A 95 -3.15 -5.94 7.17
N PHE A 96 -2.02 -5.79 6.48
CA PHE A 96 -1.74 -6.48 5.21
C PHE A 96 -0.29 -6.94 5.13
N ASN A 97 -0.04 -7.99 4.35
CA ASN A 97 1.30 -8.49 4.04
C ASN A 97 2.06 -7.53 3.09
N GLY A 98 2.32 -6.32 3.55
CA GLY A 98 2.84 -5.19 2.79
C GLY A 98 1.75 -4.46 1.98
N VAL A 99 2.11 -3.29 1.45
CA VAL A 99 1.19 -2.46 0.65
C VAL A 99 0.76 -3.18 -0.64
N ASP A 100 1.61 -4.03 -1.23
CA ASP A 100 1.23 -4.80 -2.42
C ASP A 100 0.00 -5.68 -2.16
N ALA A 101 -0.09 -6.33 -0.98
CA ALA A 101 -1.26 -7.11 -0.59
C ALA A 101 -2.50 -6.22 -0.39
N ALA A 102 -2.33 -5.02 0.18
CA ALA A 102 -3.42 -4.05 0.31
C ALA A 102 -3.93 -3.59 -1.07
N ILE A 103 -3.03 -3.31 -2.03
CA ILE A 103 -3.38 -2.97 -3.41
C ILE A 103 -4.18 -4.11 -4.05
N HIS A 104 -3.71 -5.35 -3.94
CA HIS A 104 -4.45 -6.53 -4.41
C HIS A 104 -5.84 -6.61 -3.79
N ALA A 105 -5.93 -6.45 -2.49
CA ALA A 105 -7.19 -6.52 -1.76
C ALA A 105 -8.18 -5.43 -2.20
N VAL A 106 -7.70 -4.20 -2.40
CA VAL A 106 -8.51 -3.09 -2.94
C VAL A 106 -9.07 -3.44 -4.31
N ILE A 107 -8.22 -3.87 -5.23
CA ILE A 107 -8.62 -4.20 -6.60
C ILE A 107 -9.56 -5.41 -6.60
N HIS A 108 -9.33 -6.40 -5.74
CA HIS A 108 -10.17 -7.59 -5.63
C HIS A 108 -11.55 -7.28 -5.00
N ALA A 109 -11.60 -6.36 -4.02
CA ALA A 109 -12.84 -6.00 -3.34
C ALA A 109 -13.73 -5.06 -4.17
N TYR A 110 -13.12 -4.17 -4.96
CA TYR A 110 -13.86 -3.09 -5.64
C TYR A 110 -13.89 -3.22 -7.17
N GLY A 111 -12.95 -3.93 -7.78
CA GLY A 111 -12.83 -4.06 -9.23
C GLY A 111 -13.55 -5.28 -9.80
N ALA A 112 -14.29 -5.08 -10.89
CA ALA A 112 -14.86 -6.14 -11.71
C ALA A 112 -14.35 -6.03 -13.16
N PRO A 113 -14.47 -7.10 -13.97
CA PRO A 113 -14.11 -7.03 -15.38
C PRO A 113 -14.85 -5.90 -16.11
N GLY A 114 -14.10 -5.03 -16.79
CA GLY A 114 -14.60 -3.86 -17.50
C GLY A 114 -14.68 -2.58 -16.67
N ASP A 115 -14.57 -2.64 -15.34
CA ASP A 115 -14.44 -1.44 -14.51
C ASP A 115 -13.13 -0.71 -14.80
N THR A 116 -13.10 0.60 -14.52
CA THR A 116 -11.90 1.42 -14.75
C THR A 116 -11.12 1.65 -13.46
N LEU A 117 -9.81 1.35 -13.52
CA LEU A 117 -8.80 1.90 -12.61
C LEU A 117 -8.22 3.18 -13.22
N LEU A 118 -8.45 4.32 -12.58
CA LEU A 118 -7.81 5.59 -12.93
C LEU A 118 -6.51 5.76 -12.14
N THR A 119 -5.43 6.17 -12.79
CA THR A 119 -4.15 6.49 -12.13
C THR A 119 -3.35 7.49 -12.97
N THR A 120 -2.13 7.85 -12.53
CA THR A 120 -1.20 8.70 -13.30
C THR A 120 -0.12 7.87 -14.00
N SER A 121 0.63 8.49 -14.93
CA SER A 121 1.77 7.86 -15.62
C SER A 121 2.93 8.85 -15.82
N PRO A 122 4.19 8.49 -15.50
CA PRO A 122 4.60 7.24 -14.83
C PRO A 122 4.20 7.23 -13.35
N THR A 123 3.93 6.04 -12.82
CA THR A 123 3.63 5.79 -11.39
C THR A 123 4.12 4.40 -10.98
N PHE A 124 3.81 3.95 -9.77
CA PHE A 124 4.20 2.62 -9.31
C PHE A 124 3.68 1.52 -10.23
N GLY A 125 4.60 0.74 -10.79
CA GLY A 125 4.34 -0.17 -11.90
C GLY A 125 3.44 -1.37 -11.57
N TYR A 126 3.06 -1.57 -10.30
CA TYR A 126 2.27 -2.71 -9.87
C TYR A 126 0.76 -2.49 -9.94
N TYR A 127 0.27 -1.25 -9.99
CA TYR A 127 -1.17 -0.96 -10.06
C TYR A 127 -1.82 -1.56 -11.31
N ALA A 128 -1.20 -1.34 -12.47
CA ALA A 128 -1.75 -1.81 -13.73
C ALA A 128 -1.83 -3.35 -13.84
N PRO A 129 -0.80 -4.14 -13.47
CA PRO A 129 -0.92 -5.59 -13.39
C PRO A 129 -2.03 -6.07 -12.46
N CYS A 130 -2.18 -5.47 -11.26
CA CYS A 130 -3.25 -5.83 -10.34
C CYS A 130 -4.64 -5.62 -10.94
N ALA A 131 -4.87 -4.46 -11.57
CA ALA A 131 -6.13 -4.17 -12.27
C ALA A 131 -6.37 -5.16 -13.42
N GLY A 132 -5.32 -5.45 -14.20
CA GLY A 132 -5.37 -6.41 -15.28
C GLY A 132 -5.73 -7.82 -14.81
N MET A 133 -5.28 -8.27 -13.65
CA MET A 133 -5.66 -9.56 -13.07
C MET A 133 -7.16 -9.65 -12.82
N GLN A 134 -7.84 -8.56 -12.54
CA GLN A 134 -9.30 -8.53 -12.37
C GLN A 134 -10.07 -8.22 -13.67
N GLY A 135 -9.36 -8.01 -14.78
CA GLY A 135 -9.99 -7.63 -16.06
C GLY A 135 -10.47 -6.18 -16.09
N MET A 136 -9.95 -5.33 -15.20
CA MET A 136 -10.23 -3.90 -15.23
C MET A 136 -9.49 -3.21 -16.39
N VAL A 137 -10.04 -2.11 -16.85
CA VAL A 137 -9.39 -1.19 -17.80
C VAL A 137 -8.56 -0.18 -17.02
N VAL A 138 -7.29 -0.02 -17.41
CA VAL A 138 -6.41 0.99 -16.78
C VAL A 138 -6.43 2.27 -17.61
N GLU A 139 -6.89 3.35 -17.00
CA GLU A 139 -6.78 4.71 -17.54
C GLU A 139 -5.65 5.44 -16.80
N ALA A 140 -4.50 5.62 -17.49
CA ALA A 140 -3.32 6.26 -16.93
C ALA A 140 -3.14 7.68 -17.52
N VAL A 141 -3.35 8.70 -16.72
CA VAL A 141 -3.22 10.11 -17.10
C VAL A 141 -1.75 10.54 -17.03
N PRO A 142 -1.14 11.02 -18.12
CA PRO A 142 0.26 11.44 -18.10
C PRO A 142 0.51 12.64 -17.20
N HIS A 143 1.61 12.61 -16.43
CA HIS A 143 2.12 13.79 -15.73
C HIS A 143 2.48 14.90 -16.72
N VAL A 144 2.29 16.15 -16.31
CA VAL A 144 2.52 17.33 -17.16
C VAL A 144 4.00 17.67 -17.24
N LEU A 145 4.55 17.70 -18.45
CA LEU A 145 5.94 18.09 -18.71
C LEU A 145 6.08 19.59 -18.98
N PRO A 146 7.25 20.19 -18.74
CA PRO A 146 8.39 19.60 -18.01
C PRO A 146 8.14 19.49 -16.50
N GLY A 147 8.91 18.62 -15.81
CA GLY A 147 8.92 18.53 -14.33
C GLY A 147 7.91 17.57 -13.72
N PHE A 148 7.20 16.78 -14.53
CA PHE A 148 6.25 15.74 -14.06
C PHE A 148 5.20 16.27 -13.07
N ARG A 149 4.66 17.48 -13.33
CA ARG A 149 3.61 18.04 -12.45
C ARG A 149 2.36 17.16 -12.47
N PHE A 150 1.70 17.06 -11.32
CA PHE A 150 0.46 16.29 -11.20
C PHE A 150 -0.61 16.83 -12.17
N PRO A 151 -1.28 15.98 -12.96
CA PRO A 151 -2.25 16.39 -13.99
C PRO A 151 -3.65 16.59 -13.36
N LEU A 152 -3.77 17.54 -12.41
CA LEU A 152 -4.96 17.70 -11.58
C LEU A 152 -6.25 17.87 -12.38
N GLN A 153 -6.24 18.75 -13.40
CA GLN A 153 -7.45 19.00 -14.20
C GLN A 153 -7.84 17.77 -15.00
N GLN A 154 -6.87 17.07 -15.60
CA GLN A 154 -7.15 15.85 -16.38
C GLN A 154 -7.69 14.72 -15.50
N ILE A 155 -7.23 14.62 -14.24
CA ILE A 155 -7.78 13.66 -13.25
C ILE A 155 -9.22 14.04 -12.89
N ARG A 156 -9.53 15.35 -12.67
CA ARG A 156 -10.91 15.81 -12.44
C ARG A 156 -11.82 15.45 -13.62
N ASP A 157 -11.40 15.72 -14.84
CA ASP A 157 -12.16 15.40 -16.05
C ASP A 157 -12.38 13.87 -16.20
N ALA A 158 -11.36 13.09 -15.80
CA ALA A 158 -11.46 11.62 -15.80
C ALA A 158 -12.44 11.09 -14.73
N LEU A 159 -12.53 11.73 -13.56
CA LEU A 159 -13.45 11.34 -12.48
C LEU A 159 -14.92 11.53 -12.87
N GLU A 160 -15.24 12.45 -13.80
CA GLU A 160 -16.61 12.59 -14.34
C GLU A 160 -17.12 11.32 -15.01
N ARG A 161 -16.22 10.44 -15.52
CA ARG A 161 -16.56 9.13 -16.10
C ARG A 161 -16.78 8.04 -15.05
N ARG A 162 -16.72 8.37 -13.75
CA ARG A 162 -16.95 7.48 -12.61
C ARG A 162 -16.10 6.20 -12.65
N PRO A 163 -14.75 6.32 -12.68
CA PRO A 163 -13.90 5.16 -12.53
C PRO A 163 -14.20 4.47 -11.19
N ARG A 164 -14.03 3.16 -11.14
CA ARG A 164 -14.32 2.40 -9.92
C ARG A 164 -13.32 2.68 -8.81
N VAL A 165 -12.06 2.83 -9.17
CA VAL A 165 -10.94 3.14 -8.25
C VAL A 165 -10.08 4.23 -8.87
N LEU A 166 -9.71 5.25 -8.09
CA LEU A 166 -8.60 6.17 -8.37
C LEU A 166 -7.43 5.77 -7.47
N MET A 167 -6.29 5.39 -8.07
CA MET A 167 -5.07 5.03 -7.35
C MET A 167 -4.03 6.15 -7.50
N LEU A 168 -3.65 6.77 -6.41
CA LEU A 168 -2.67 7.86 -6.31
C LEU A 168 -1.46 7.42 -5.50
N CYS A 169 -0.26 7.48 -6.08
CA CYS A 169 0.99 7.36 -5.35
C CYS A 169 1.43 8.76 -4.91
N ASN A 170 1.47 9.04 -3.62
CA ASN A 170 1.80 10.39 -3.11
C ASN A 170 2.67 10.34 -1.86
N PRO A 171 3.94 10.71 -1.93
CA PRO A 171 4.70 11.14 -3.12
C PRO A 171 4.81 10.07 -4.20
N ASN A 172 4.78 10.48 -5.48
CA ASN A 172 4.77 9.55 -6.60
C ASN A 172 6.13 8.87 -6.82
N ASN A 173 6.11 7.57 -6.98
CA ASN A 173 7.24 6.77 -7.45
C ASN A 173 7.05 6.49 -8.96
N PRO A 174 8.00 6.90 -9.87
CA PRO A 174 9.38 7.30 -9.58
C PRO A 174 9.65 8.79 -9.59
N THR A 175 8.65 9.67 -9.83
CA THR A 175 8.89 11.09 -10.19
C THR A 175 9.14 12.00 -9.00
N GLY A 176 8.78 11.56 -7.77
CA GLY A 176 8.78 12.42 -6.58
C GLY A 176 7.69 13.51 -6.60
N THR A 177 6.81 13.49 -7.59
CA THR A 177 5.69 14.45 -7.69
C THR A 177 4.80 14.35 -6.46
N ARG A 178 4.38 15.51 -5.98
CA ARG A 178 3.53 15.66 -4.79
C ARG A 178 2.18 16.25 -5.18
N LEU A 179 1.13 15.74 -4.56
CA LEU A 179 -0.21 16.31 -4.57
C LEU A 179 -0.53 16.80 -3.15
N SER A 180 -1.01 18.01 -3.02
CA SER A 180 -1.35 18.55 -1.70
C SER A 180 -2.52 17.82 -1.06
N VAL A 181 -2.58 17.83 0.26
CA VAL A 181 -3.67 17.21 1.06
C VAL A 181 -5.03 17.76 0.64
N GLU A 182 -5.14 19.09 0.43
CA GLU A 182 -6.38 19.73 0.01
C GLU A 182 -6.87 19.19 -1.33
N HIS A 183 -5.99 18.98 -2.30
CA HIS A 183 -6.36 18.41 -3.59
C HIS A 183 -6.77 16.93 -3.48
N VAL A 184 -6.11 16.15 -2.62
CA VAL A 184 -6.53 14.75 -2.37
C VAL A 184 -7.95 14.71 -1.81
N LEU A 185 -8.24 15.52 -0.78
CA LEU A 185 -9.57 15.59 -0.15
C LEU A 185 -10.62 16.12 -1.14
N GLU A 186 -10.27 17.12 -1.95
CA GLU A 186 -11.14 17.64 -3.01
C GLU A 186 -11.49 16.56 -4.04
N LEU A 187 -10.51 15.78 -4.53
CA LEU A 187 -10.76 14.69 -5.47
C LEU A 187 -11.68 13.63 -4.86
N ALA A 188 -11.46 13.26 -3.60
CA ALA A 188 -12.32 12.31 -2.90
C ALA A 188 -13.76 12.85 -2.77
N ALA A 189 -13.93 14.09 -2.35
CA ALA A 189 -15.24 14.72 -2.19
C ALA A 189 -15.99 14.89 -3.52
N SER A 190 -15.27 15.13 -4.63
CA SER A 190 -15.86 15.30 -5.97
C SER A 190 -16.34 14.00 -6.62
N ALA A 191 -15.90 12.84 -6.13
CA ALA A 191 -16.16 11.55 -6.75
C ALA A 191 -16.64 10.49 -5.72
N PRO A 192 -17.82 10.68 -5.11
CA PRO A 192 -18.30 9.83 -4.01
C PRO A 192 -18.54 8.36 -4.39
N ASP A 193 -18.73 8.07 -5.68
CA ASP A 193 -18.91 6.71 -6.22
C ASP A 193 -17.56 6.02 -6.56
N THR A 194 -16.45 6.74 -6.49
CA THR A 194 -15.09 6.24 -6.77
C THR A 194 -14.34 6.01 -5.46
N LEU A 195 -13.76 4.83 -5.26
CA LEU A 195 -12.82 4.64 -4.16
C LEU A 195 -11.50 5.35 -4.51
N VAL A 196 -11.15 6.37 -3.74
CA VAL A 196 -9.87 7.08 -3.86
C VAL A 196 -8.86 6.45 -2.92
N VAL A 197 -7.80 5.87 -3.48
CA VAL A 197 -6.72 5.23 -2.73
C VAL A 197 -5.47 6.07 -2.84
N VAL A 198 -4.90 6.47 -1.71
CA VAL A 198 -3.65 7.21 -1.64
C VAL A 198 -2.57 6.30 -1.06
N ASP A 199 -1.61 5.95 -1.89
CA ASP A 199 -0.43 5.20 -1.48
C ASP A 199 0.62 6.16 -0.93
N GLU A 200 0.67 6.27 0.39
CA GLU A 200 1.58 7.13 1.14
C GLU A 200 2.86 6.41 1.58
N LEU A 201 3.35 5.45 0.79
CA LEU A 201 4.54 4.67 1.14
C LEU A 201 5.80 5.52 1.38
N TYR A 202 5.86 6.71 0.77
CA TYR A 202 7.01 7.62 0.84
C TYR A 202 6.71 8.94 1.58
N GLU A 203 5.57 9.06 2.25
CA GLU A 203 5.10 10.32 2.85
C GLU A 203 6.05 10.89 3.89
N ALA A 204 6.72 10.04 4.68
CA ALA A 204 7.65 10.48 5.72
C ALA A 204 8.81 11.32 5.18
N PHE A 205 9.18 11.18 3.90
CA PHE A 205 10.23 11.99 3.26
C PHE A 205 9.77 13.39 2.88
N THR A 206 8.47 13.69 2.92
CA THR A 206 7.90 14.97 2.47
C THR A 206 6.93 15.61 3.45
N GLY A 207 6.37 14.82 4.37
CA GLY A 207 5.36 15.25 5.32
C GLY A 207 3.96 15.44 4.71
N ASP A 208 3.72 15.01 3.48
CA ASP A 208 2.44 15.19 2.78
C ASP A 208 1.48 14.04 3.05
N SER A 209 1.01 13.89 4.28
CA SER A 209 -0.02 12.91 4.62
C SER A 209 -1.39 13.52 4.77
N VAL A 210 -2.42 12.79 4.32
CA VAL A 210 -3.81 13.17 4.59
C VAL A 210 -4.26 12.76 6.00
N LEU A 211 -3.61 11.78 6.64
CA LEU A 211 -4.03 11.22 7.93
C LEU A 211 -4.19 12.26 9.05
N PRO A 212 -3.30 13.27 9.18
CA PRO A 212 -3.45 14.27 10.23
C PRO A 212 -4.76 15.07 10.20
N THR A 213 -5.35 15.24 9.01
CA THR A 213 -6.48 16.17 8.80
C THR A 213 -7.75 15.53 8.26
N VAL A 214 -7.68 14.26 7.81
CA VAL A 214 -8.84 13.60 7.21
C VAL A 214 -9.89 13.21 8.25
N ASP A 215 -11.14 13.54 7.95
CA ASP A 215 -12.32 12.95 8.58
C ASP A 215 -12.88 11.86 7.65
N PHE A 216 -12.69 10.60 8.01
CA PHE A 216 -13.21 9.48 7.24
C PHE A 216 -14.74 9.35 7.31
N GLY A 217 -15.41 10.07 8.20
CA GLY A 217 -16.86 10.20 8.19
C GLY A 217 -17.34 11.08 7.03
N LEU A 218 -16.58 12.11 6.68
CA LEU A 218 -16.85 12.99 5.54
C LEU A 218 -16.27 12.46 4.22
N HIS A 219 -15.13 11.78 4.28
CA HIS A 219 -14.42 11.20 3.12
C HIS A 219 -14.45 9.68 3.17
N SER A 220 -15.65 9.11 3.25
CA SER A 220 -15.84 7.67 3.43
C SER A 220 -15.36 6.82 2.25
N ASN A 221 -15.11 7.44 1.09
CA ASN A 221 -14.55 6.83 -0.10
C ASN A 221 -13.02 6.99 -0.21
N LEU A 222 -12.34 7.48 0.84
CA LEU A 222 -10.88 7.62 0.87
C LEU A 222 -10.25 6.47 1.65
N LEU A 223 -9.19 5.88 1.09
CA LEU A 223 -8.36 4.86 1.72
C LEU A 223 -6.89 5.26 1.60
N VAL A 224 -6.16 5.23 2.70
CA VAL A 224 -4.73 5.56 2.75
C VAL A 224 -3.92 4.30 3.00
N LEU A 225 -2.89 4.06 2.20
CA LEU A 225 -1.99 2.91 2.37
C LEU A 225 -0.64 3.38 2.92
N ARG A 226 -0.10 2.66 3.90
CA ARG A 226 1.21 2.91 4.50
C ARG A 226 1.97 1.61 4.79
N SER A 227 3.26 1.72 5.02
CA SER A 227 4.12 0.59 5.36
C SER A 227 5.33 1.00 6.20
N LEU A 228 5.86 0.07 6.95
CA LEU A 228 7.16 0.20 7.61
C LEU A 228 8.32 -0.28 6.73
N ALA A 229 8.07 -0.56 5.45
CA ALA A 229 9.06 -1.15 4.54
C ALA A 229 10.23 -0.21 4.21
N LYS A 230 9.94 1.09 4.04
CA LYS A 230 10.94 2.06 3.53
C LYS A 230 11.68 2.73 4.67
N THR A 231 11.00 3.51 5.49
CA THR A 231 11.63 4.29 6.55
C THR A 231 12.10 3.45 7.73
N SER A 232 11.31 2.48 8.17
CA SER A 232 11.68 1.60 9.30
C SER A 232 12.53 0.38 8.90
N GLY A 233 12.83 0.20 7.60
CA GLY A 233 13.72 -0.87 7.12
C GLY A 233 13.12 -2.28 7.18
N LEU A 234 11.79 -2.42 7.16
CA LEU A 234 11.10 -3.71 7.30
C LEU A 234 10.61 -4.30 5.97
N ALA A 235 11.22 -3.93 4.84
CA ALA A 235 10.79 -4.38 3.51
C ALA A 235 10.69 -5.91 3.39
N GLY A 236 11.64 -6.65 3.97
CA GLY A 236 11.68 -8.12 3.96
C GLY A 236 10.64 -8.79 4.86
N LEU A 237 10.06 -8.07 5.83
CA LEU A 237 9.07 -8.60 6.76
C LEU A 237 7.62 -8.45 6.27
N ARG A 238 7.40 -7.64 5.25
CA ARG A 238 6.10 -7.50 4.60
C ARG A 238 4.99 -7.07 5.55
N ILE A 239 5.03 -5.84 6.07
CA ILE A 239 3.95 -5.25 6.85
C ILE A 239 3.48 -3.94 6.26
N GLY A 240 2.17 -3.84 6.04
CA GLY A 240 1.48 -2.68 5.52
C GLY A 240 0.17 -2.43 6.24
N PHE A 241 -0.32 -1.22 6.12
CA PHE A 241 -1.53 -0.73 6.77
C PHE A 241 -2.43 -0.05 5.75
N ALA A 242 -3.74 -0.16 5.96
CA ALA A 242 -4.73 0.67 5.29
C ALA A 242 -5.55 1.43 6.33
N PHE A 243 -5.81 2.72 6.07
CA PHE A 243 -6.61 3.59 6.93
C PHE A 243 -7.78 4.14 6.12
N GLY A 244 -9.00 4.07 6.66
CA GLY A 244 -10.18 4.50 5.94
C GLY A 244 -11.44 4.43 6.79
N HIS A 245 -12.60 4.68 6.19
CA HIS A 245 -13.87 4.41 6.83
C HIS A 245 -13.97 2.92 7.18
N ALA A 246 -14.52 2.59 8.37
CA ALA A 246 -14.57 1.22 8.87
C ALA A 246 -15.19 0.22 7.86
N ASP A 247 -16.26 0.62 7.19
CA ASP A 247 -16.89 -0.22 6.16
C ASP A 247 -15.99 -0.47 4.93
N VAL A 248 -15.14 0.49 4.56
CA VAL A 248 -14.20 0.33 3.43
C VAL A 248 -13.07 -0.62 3.84
N VAL A 249 -12.50 -0.40 5.02
CA VAL A 249 -11.46 -1.27 5.57
C VAL A 249 -11.97 -2.71 5.71
N ASP A 250 -13.17 -2.90 6.28
CA ASP A 250 -13.80 -4.21 6.42
C ASP A 250 -13.96 -4.91 5.05
N ARG A 251 -14.49 -4.21 4.03
CA ARG A 251 -14.66 -4.78 2.68
C ARG A 251 -13.33 -5.20 2.05
N VAL A 252 -12.28 -4.39 2.21
CA VAL A 252 -10.94 -4.71 1.70
C VAL A 252 -10.34 -5.89 2.46
N CYS A 253 -10.55 -5.99 3.78
CA CYS A 253 -10.07 -7.11 4.58
C CYS A 253 -10.80 -8.43 4.29
N ARG A 254 -12.06 -8.41 3.85
CA ARG A 254 -12.84 -9.63 3.53
C ARG A 254 -12.25 -10.48 2.40
N VAL A 255 -11.43 -9.90 1.54
CA VAL A 255 -10.81 -10.61 0.39
C VAL A 255 -9.39 -11.06 0.66
N THR A 256 -8.92 -10.92 1.90
CA THR A 256 -7.60 -11.40 2.37
C THR A 256 -7.74 -12.63 3.25
N GLY A 257 -6.64 -13.36 3.44
CA GLY A 257 -6.58 -14.47 4.41
C GLY A 257 -6.57 -13.95 5.87
N PRO A 258 -7.05 -14.75 6.82
CA PRO A 258 -7.11 -14.35 8.23
C PRO A 258 -5.72 -14.22 8.89
N TYR A 259 -4.67 -14.80 8.30
CA TYR A 259 -3.31 -14.85 8.83
C TYR A 259 -2.30 -14.22 7.87
N ASP A 260 -2.69 -13.13 7.22
CA ASP A 260 -1.96 -12.53 6.12
C ASP A 260 -0.60 -11.94 6.55
N VAL A 261 -0.53 -11.38 7.76
CA VAL A 261 0.70 -10.82 8.35
C VAL A 261 1.35 -11.85 9.27
N ASN A 262 2.63 -12.16 9.05
CA ASN A 262 3.36 -13.13 9.85
C ASN A 262 3.77 -12.61 11.24
N SER A 263 3.98 -13.50 12.21
CA SER A 263 4.30 -13.15 13.60
C SER A 263 5.58 -12.34 13.77
N LEU A 264 6.61 -12.59 12.94
CA LEU A 264 7.87 -11.82 12.99
C LEU A 264 7.65 -10.38 12.52
N ALA A 265 6.78 -10.18 11.52
CA ALA A 265 6.40 -8.85 11.07
C ALA A 265 5.63 -8.07 12.14
N VAL A 266 4.73 -8.73 12.88
CA VAL A 266 4.01 -8.15 14.02
C VAL A 266 4.99 -7.71 15.12
N THR A 267 5.88 -8.59 15.53
CA THR A 267 6.92 -8.31 16.55
C THR A 267 7.81 -7.14 16.13
N ALA A 268 8.27 -7.15 14.88
CA ALA A 268 9.10 -6.07 14.35
C ALA A 268 8.35 -4.74 14.23
N ALA A 269 7.05 -4.79 13.90
CA ALA A 269 6.23 -3.60 13.82
C ALA A 269 6.08 -2.92 15.19
N PHE A 270 5.79 -3.66 16.26
CA PHE A 270 5.75 -3.11 17.62
C PHE A 270 7.07 -2.43 18.00
N ALA A 271 8.20 -3.09 17.74
CA ALA A 271 9.51 -2.54 18.03
C ALA A 271 9.82 -1.27 17.22
N ALA A 272 9.49 -1.26 15.92
CA ALA A 272 9.70 -0.11 15.05
C ALA A 272 8.82 1.09 15.44
N LEU A 273 7.54 0.85 15.74
CA LEU A 273 6.59 1.90 16.16
C LEU A 273 6.97 2.52 17.51
N SER A 274 7.63 1.75 18.40
CA SER A 274 8.12 2.26 19.68
C SER A 274 9.45 3.03 19.58
N ASP A 275 10.18 2.93 18.47
CA ASP A 275 11.46 3.60 18.22
C ASP A 275 11.36 4.58 17.03
N GLN A 276 10.38 5.48 17.10
CA GLN A 276 10.14 6.48 16.06
C GLN A 276 11.36 7.39 15.84
N ALA A 277 12.12 7.68 16.90
CA ALA A 277 13.31 8.52 16.81
C ALA A 277 14.38 7.97 15.84
N TYR A 278 14.51 6.64 15.74
CA TYR A 278 15.40 6.01 14.76
C TYR A 278 14.93 6.25 13.33
N THR A 279 13.62 6.10 13.10
CA THR A 279 13.00 6.35 11.79
C THR A 279 13.14 7.81 11.38
N ASP A 280 12.89 8.75 12.30
CA ASP A 280 13.01 10.19 12.06
C ASP A 280 14.46 10.59 11.72
N HIS A 281 15.45 9.99 12.43
CA HIS A 281 16.85 10.21 12.13
C HIS A 281 17.26 9.69 10.74
N TYR A 282 16.68 8.58 10.29
CA TYR A 282 16.92 8.05 8.94
C TYR A 282 16.35 8.96 7.85
N VAL A 283 15.20 9.58 8.11
CA VAL A 283 14.50 10.47 7.17
C VAL A 283 15.19 11.85 7.05
N ALA A 284 15.80 12.35 8.14
CA ALA A 284 16.47 13.66 8.20
C ALA A 284 17.81 13.68 7.44
#